data_a4ee6047c27a52704e93a5aecdc6ae39
#
_entry.id   a4ee6047c27a52704e93a5aecdc6ae39
#
_cell.length_a   1.000
_cell.length_b   1.000
_cell.length_c   1.000
_cell.angle_alpha   90.00
_cell.angle_beta   90.00
_cell.angle_gamma   90.00
#
_symmetry.space_group_name_H-M   'P 1'
#
loop_
_entity.id
_entity.type
_entity.pdbx_description
1 polymer ?
#
loop_
_entity_poly.entity_id
_entity_poly.type
_entity_poly.pdbx_seq_one_letter_code
_entity_poly.pdbx_strand_id
1 'polypeptide(L)'
;TSRAGIEAILLSAIRPGDKVLVPVFGRFGHLLCEIARRCRAEVHTIEVPWGEVFTPDQVEDAIKRVRPRLLLTVQGDTSTTMLQPLAELGEICRRHDVLFYTDATASLGGNPLETDAWQLDAVSAGMQKCLGGPSGTSPITLSPRMEEVIRRRRCIEQGIRTDAHHDGVDEMIYSNYFDLGMVMDYWGPERLNHHTEATSALFAARECARLILQEGLDNGIARHKLHGDALLKGIQAMGLETFGDLKHKMNNVLGVVIPQGINGDQVRKLMLEDFGIEIGTSFGPLHGKVW
;
A
#
# COMPACT_ATOMS: atom_id res chain seq x y z
N THR A 1 -10.10 -7.47 1.45
CA THR A 1 -8.85 -7.26 2.18
C THR A 1 -7.93 -6.31 1.42
N SER A 2 -6.92 -5.69 2.09
CA SER A 2 -5.95 -4.80 1.42
C SER A 2 -5.28 -5.45 0.20
N ARG A 3 -4.91 -6.73 0.29
CA ARG A 3 -4.33 -7.46 -0.85
C ARG A 3 -5.28 -7.52 -2.05
N ALA A 4 -6.58 -7.66 -1.83
CA ALA A 4 -7.58 -7.62 -2.90
C ALA A 4 -7.61 -6.25 -3.60
N GLY A 5 -7.49 -5.16 -2.84
CA GLY A 5 -7.37 -3.81 -3.41
C GLY A 5 -6.12 -3.62 -4.27
N ILE A 6 -4.97 -4.13 -3.81
CA ILE A 6 -3.73 -4.13 -4.60
C ILE A 6 -3.98 -4.90 -5.92
N GLU A 7 -4.49 -6.12 -5.83
CA GLU A 7 -4.72 -6.98 -7.00
C GLU A 7 -5.73 -6.36 -7.97
N ALA A 8 -6.81 -5.77 -7.47
CA ALA A 8 -7.82 -5.10 -8.30
C ALA A 8 -7.24 -3.93 -9.10
N ILE A 9 -6.41 -3.06 -8.47
CA ILE A 9 -5.76 -1.96 -9.16
C ILE A 9 -4.78 -2.50 -10.21
N LEU A 10 -3.91 -3.45 -9.86
CA LEU A 10 -2.91 -3.95 -10.78
C LEU A 10 -3.53 -4.68 -11.97
N LEU A 11 -4.54 -5.54 -11.76
CA LEU A 11 -5.29 -6.19 -12.83
C LEU A 11 -5.96 -5.19 -13.77
N SER A 12 -6.51 -4.11 -13.19
CA SER A 12 -7.23 -3.12 -13.97
C SER A 12 -6.31 -2.14 -14.72
N ALA A 13 -5.13 -1.85 -14.18
CA ALA A 13 -4.19 -0.90 -14.77
C ALA A 13 -3.20 -1.54 -15.75
N ILE A 14 -2.75 -2.78 -15.48
CA ILE A 14 -1.69 -3.47 -16.25
C ILE A 14 -2.29 -4.24 -17.41
N ARG A 15 -1.73 -4.07 -18.60
CA ARG A 15 -1.95 -4.93 -19.77
C ARG A 15 -0.81 -5.95 -19.88
N PRO A 16 -1.08 -7.16 -20.41
CA PRO A 16 -0.02 -8.13 -20.66
C PRO A 16 1.14 -7.52 -21.44
N GLY A 17 2.36 -7.67 -20.93
CA GLY A 17 3.58 -7.11 -21.51
C GLY A 17 3.90 -5.67 -21.13
N ASP A 18 3.03 -4.97 -20.39
CA ASP A 18 3.39 -3.64 -19.87
C ASP A 18 4.61 -3.73 -18.95
N LYS A 19 5.57 -2.83 -19.15
CA LYS A 19 6.71 -2.70 -18.23
C LYS A 19 6.27 -2.00 -16.96
N VAL A 20 6.59 -2.59 -15.82
CA VAL A 20 6.39 -1.99 -14.51
C VAL A 20 7.72 -1.91 -13.76
N LEU A 21 7.92 -0.83 -13.01
CA LEU A 21 9.08 -0.65 -12.14
C LEU A 21 8.64 -0.76 -10.68
N VAL A 22 9.34 -1.57 -9.90
CA VAL A 22 9.07 -1.77 -8.48
C VAL A 22 10.35 -1.50 -7.67
N PRO A 23 10.45 -0.37 -6.95
CA PRO A 23 11.46 -0.17 -5.92
C PRO A 23 11.17 -1.07 -4.71
N VAL A 24 12.09 -1.99 -4.42
CA VAL A 24 11.95 -3.00 -3.36
C VAL A 24 12.88 -2.66 -2.20
N PHE A 25 12.31 -2.30 -1.06
CA PHE A 25 13.03 -2.05 0.19
C PHE A 25 12.51 -2.90 1.36
N GLY A 26 11.65 -3.88 1.07
CA GLY A 26 11.08 -4.81 2.03
C GLY A 26 10.18 -5.85 1.38
N ARG A 27 9.55 -6.66 2.22
CA ARG A 27 8.69 -7.78 1.81
C ARG A 27 7.54 -7.36 0.89
N PHE A 28 6.92 -6.20 1.16
CA PHE A 28 5.72 -5.81 0.43
C PHE A 28 6.04 -5.29 -0.97
N GLY A 29 7.26 -4.78 -1.21
CA GLY A 29 7.77 -4.57 -2.56
C GLY A 29 7.85 -5.88 -3.36
N HIS A 30 8.35 -6.96 -2.77
CA HIS A 30 8.33 -8.28 -3.41
C HIS A 30 6.91 -8.79 -3.66
N LEU A 31 5.95 -8.49 -2.77
CA LEU A 31 4.53 -8.82 -2.98
C LEU A 31 3.97 -8.11 -4.22
N LEU A 32 4.28 -6.82 -4.41
CA LEU A 32 3.89 -6.08 -5.62
C LEU A 32 4.47 -6.73 -6.88
N CYS A 33 5.74 -7.13 -6.85
CA CYS A 33 6.37 -7.87 -7.96
C CYS A 33 5.62 -9.16 -8.28
N GLU A 34 5.25 -9.94 -7.26
CA GLU A 34 4.52 -11.20 -7.40
C GLU A 34 3.15 -10.98 -8.07
N ILE A 35 2.38 -10.00 -7.60
CA ILE A 35 1.06 -9.68 -8.15
C ILE A 35 1.20 -9.15 -9.59
N ALA A 36 2.15 -8.24 -9.85
CA ALA A 36 2.36 -7.68 -11.18
C ALA A 36 2.75 -8.77 -12.22
N ARG A 37 3.58 -9.74 -11.83
CA ARG A 37 3.89 -10.89 -12.70
C ARG A 37 2.65 -11.73 -13.01
N ARG A 38 1.76 -11.92 -12.05
CA ARG A 38 0.47 -12.61 -12.27
C ARG A 38 -0.46 -11.84 -13.18
N CYS A 39 -0.36 -10.49 -13.18
CA CYS A 39 -1.01 -9.63 -14.18
C CYS A 39 -0.30 -9.65 -15.54
N ARG A 40 0.70 -10.51 -15.75
CA ARG A 40 1.50 -10.66 -16.98
C ARG A 40 2.35 -9.42 -17.34
N ALA A 41 2.71 -8.60 -16.36
CA ALA A 41 3.65 -7.49 -16.57
C ALA A 41 5.09 -7.97 -16.78
N GLU A 42 5.86 -7.20 -17.53
CA GLU A 42 7.33 -7.25 -17.53
C GLU A 42 7.83 -6.46 -16.31
N VAL A 43 8.18 -7.18 -15.24
CA VAL A 43 8.53 -6.58 -13.95
C VAL A 43 10.02 -6.29 -13.85
N HIS A 44 10.36 -5.02 -13.68
CA HIS A 44 11.71 -4.54 -13.39
C HIS A 44 11.79 -4.09 -11.92
N THR A 45 12.90 -4.38 -11.27
CA THR A 45 13.15 -4.00 -9.88
C THR A 45 14.42 -3.17 -9.74
N ILE A 46 14.40 -2.31 -8.73
CA ILE A 46 15.61 -1.77 -8.09
C ILE A 46 15.49 -2.09 -6.60
N GLU A 47 16.63 -2.30 -5.94
CA GLU A 47 16.66 -2.74 -4.54
C GLU A 47 17.64 -1.88 -3.74
N VAL A 48 17.31 -1.65 -2.46
CA VAL A 48 18.21 -1.09 -1.45
C VAL A 48 18.27 -2.06 -0.26
N PRO A 49 19.32 -1.96 0.57
CA PRO A 49 19.39 -2.73 1.81
C PRO A 49 18.13 -2.53 2.67
N TRP A 50 17.67 -3.60 3.31
CA TRP A 50 16.54 -3.52 4.22
C TRP A 50 16.89 -2.60 5.41
N GLY A 51 16.05 -1.60 5.64
CA GLY A 51 16.29 -0.52 6.60
C GLY A 51 16.63 0.82 5.95
N GLU A 52 16.75 0.85 4.62
CA GLU A 52 16.92 2.06 3.82
C GLU A 52 15.69 2.31 2.94
N VAL A 53 15.61 3.51 2.34
CA VAL A 53 14.61 3.90 1.33
C VAL A 53 15.31 4.44 0.09
N PHE A 54 14.58 4.54 -1.02
CA PHE A 54 15.10 5.07 -2.27
C PHE A 54 15.17 6.59 -2.25
N THR A 55 16.23 7.14 -2.84
CA THR A 55 16.28 8.55 -3.20
C THR A 55 15.51 8.79 -4.51
N PRO A 56 15.01 10.01 -4.73
CA PRO A 56 14.35 10.38 -6.00
C PRO A 56 15.21 10.08 -7.22
N ASP A 57 16.50 10.40 -7.17
CA ASP A 57 17.45 10.19 -8.28
C ASP A 57 17.59 8.70 -8.66
N GLN A 58 17.66 7.79 -7.68
CA GLN A 58 17.72 6.35 -7.94
C GLN A 58 16.50 5.86 -8.70
N VAL A 59 15.32 6.36 -8.35
CA VAL A 59 14.05 6.00 -9.00
C VAL A 59 13.97 6.64 -10.39
N GLU A 60 14.35 7.90 -10.54
CA GLU A 60 14.33 8.58 -11.83
C GLU A 60 15.28 7.94 -12.83
N ASP A 61 16.50 7.57 -12.42
CA ASP A 61 17.46 6.87 -13.28
C ASP A 61 16.94 5.50 -13.71
N ALA A 62 16.24 4.80 -12.84
CA ALA A 62 15.59 3.53 -13.19
C ALA A 62 14.44 3.76 -14.18
N ILE A 63 13.61 4.79 -14.00
CA ILE A 63 12.55 5.17 -14.94
C ILE A 63 13.12 5.48 -16.33
N LYS A 64 14.17 6.28 -16.41
CA LYS A 64 14.85 6.61 -17.69
C LYS A 64 15.37 5.37 -18.42
N ARG A 65 15.92 4.41 -17.67
CA ARG A 65 16.47 3.17 -18.21
C ARG A 65 15.41 2.19 -18.66
N VAL A 66 14.39 1.96 -17.82
CA VAL A 66 13.34 0.95 -18.03
C VAL A 66 12.23 1.47 -18.93
N ARG A 67 11.88 2.76 -18.81
CA ARG A 67 10.71 3.40 -19.41
C ARG A 67 9.43 2.63 -19.09
N PRO A 68 9.11 2.47 -17.80
CA PRO A 68 7.94 1.72 -17.38
C PRO A 68 6.66 2.50 -17.70
N ARG A 69 5.56 1.78 -17.87
CA ARG A 69 4.23 2.40 -17.92
C ARG A 69 3.74 2.78 -16.52
N LEU A 70 4.13 2.01 -15.50
CA LEU A 70 3.63 2.15 -14.15
C LEU A 70 4.77 1.94 -13.14
N LEU A 71 4.89 2.88 -12.18
CA LEU A 71 5.70 2.73 -10.98
C LEU A 71 4.80 2.16 -9.87
N LEU A 72 5.22 1.05 -9.25
CA LEU A 72 4.53 0.42 -8.13
C LEU A 72 5.37 0.59 -6.87
N THR A 73 4.85 1.27 -5.85
CA THR A 73 5.55 1.47 -4.58
C THR A 73 4.75 0.96 -3.39
N VAL A 74 5.44 0.71 -2.31
CA VAL A 74 4.89 0.61 -0.96
C VAL A 74 5.25 1.90 -0.24
N GLN A 75 4.31 2.58 0.40
CA GLN A 75 4.65 3.75 1.20
C GLN A 75 5.30 3.34 2.52
N GLY A 76 4.67 2.45 3.27
CA GLY A 76 5.18 1.95 4.55
C GLY A 76 5.34 0.44 4.56
N ASP A 77 6.59 -0.05 4.56
CA ASP A 77 6.86 -1.48 4.63
C ASP A 77 7.14 -1.92 6.07
N THR A 78 6.16 -2.61 6.69
CA THR A 78 6.26 -3.06 8.08
C THR A 78 7.32 -4.12 8.31
N SER A 79 7.82 -4.78 7.28
CA SER A 79 8.90 -5.77 7.43
C SER A 79 10.26 -5.11 7.68
N THR A 80 10.41 -3.85 7.26
CA THR A 80 11.61 -3.04 7.48
C THR A 80 11.35 -1.83 8.37
N THR A 81 10.07 -1.55 8.67
CA THR A 81 9.59 -0.39 9.45
C THR A 81 9.87 0.97 8.79
N MET A 82 10.22 0.96 7.51
CA MET A 82 10.58 2.15 6.75
C MET A 82 9.41 2.78 6.01
N LEU A 83 9.42 4.10 5.90
CA LEU A 83 8.48 4.93 5.18
C LEU A 83 9.17 5.56 3.97
N GLN A 84 8.80 5.16 2.76
CA GLN A 84 9.29 5.75 1.52
C GLN A 84 8.65 7.12 1.28
N PRO A 85 9.43 8.20 1.15
CA PRO A 85 8.92 9.49 0.69
C PRO A 85 8.39 9.40 -0.74
N LEU A 86 7.20 9.97 -1.02
CA LEU A 86 6.52 9.82 -2.30
C LEU A 86 6.39 11.13 -3.10
N ALA A 87 6.45 12.30 -2.45
CA ALA A 87 6.17 13.57 -3.10
C ALA A 87 7.00 13.81 -4.38
N GLU A 88 8.33 13.74 -4.26
CA GLU A 88 9.24 13.92 -5.39
C GLU A 88 9.10 12.80 -6.44
N LEU A 89 8.74 11.56 -6.03
CA LEU A 89 8.49 10.47 -6.96
C LEU A 89 7.27 10.74 -7.85
N GLY A 90 6.24 11.38 -7.29
CA GLY A 90 5.06 11.79 -8.07
C GLY A 90 5.39 12.81 -9.15
N GLU A 91 6.22 13.82 -8.81
CA GLU A 91 6.71 14.81 -9.80
C GLU A 91 7.53 14.14 -10.90
N ILE A 92 8.41 13.20 -10.55
CA ILE A 92 9.19 12.41 -11.49
C ILE A 92 8.28 11.59 -12.41
N CYS A 93 7.32 10.85 -11.85
CA CYS A 93 6.37 10.05 -12.62
C CYS A 93 5.59 10.92 -13.61
N ARG A 94 5.11 12.07 -13.17
CA ARG A 94 4.39 13.02 -14.04
C ARG A 94 5.27 13.54 -15.18
N ARG A 95 6.52 13.89 -14.89
CA ARG A 95 7.48 14.40 -15.87
C ARG A 95 7.84 13.37 -16.95
N HIS A 96 7.84 12.08 -16.60
CA HIS A 96 8.15 10.97 -17.51
C HIS A 96 6.92 10.25 -18.07
N ASP A 97 5.70 10.76 -17.83
CA ASP A 97 4.42 10.16 -18.21
C ASP A 97 4.25 8.71 -17.71
N VAL A 98 4.73 8.43 -16.52
CA VAL A 98 4.56 7.16 -15.81
C VAL A 98 3.36 7.25 -14.87
N LEU A 99 2.50 6.24 -14.85
CA LEU A 99 1.45 6.11 -13.84
C LEU A 99 2.06 5.73 -12.50
N PHE A 100 1.51 6.26 -11.40
CA PHE A 100 2.06 6.06 -10.08
C PHE A 100 1.06 5.43 -9.11
N TYR A 101 1.32 4.20 -8.72
CA TYR A 101 0.56 3.48 -7.70
C TYR A 101 1.36 3.32 -6.41
N THR A 102 0.70 3.46 -5.26
CA THR A 102 1.26 3.11 -3.96
C THR A 102 0.31 2.26 -3.11
N ASP A 103 0.88 1.24 -2.45
CA ASP A 103 0.25 0.53 -1.34
C ASP A 103 0.48 1.30 -0.04
N ALA A 104 -0.57 1.88 0.51
CA ALA A 104 -0.58 2.60 1.78
C ALA A 104 -1.25 1.80 2.90
N THR A 105 -1.32 0.48 2.77
CA THR A 105 -2.02 -0.39 3.74
C THR A 105 -1.59 -0.13 5.17
N ALA A 106 -0.29 0.01 5.42
CA ALA A 106 0.25 0.12 6.77
C ALA A 106 0.47 1.57 7.21
N SER A 107 0.39 2.54 6.29
CA SER A 107 0.76 3.93 6.56
C SER A 107 -0.42 4.90 6.62
N LEU A 108 -1.49 4.66 5.85
CA LEU A 108 -2.65 5.55 5.79
C LEU A 108 -3.29 5.74 7.17
N GLY A 109 -3.44 6.99 7.59
CA GLY A 109 -3.97 7.37 8.90
C GLY A 109 -2.93 7.46 10.02
N GLY A 110 -1.74 6.87 9.84
CA GLY A 110 -0.62 6.96 10.81
C GLY A 110 0.56 7.80 10.31
N ASN A 111 0.64 8.02 9.00
CA ASN A 111 1.68 8.81 8.35
C ASN A 111 1.04 9.73 7.30
N PRO A 112 1.67 10.86 6.96
CA PRO A 112 1.17 11.75 5.92
C PRO A 112 1.05 11.03 4.56
N LEU A 113 -0.05 11.29 3.86
CA LEU A 113 -0.28 10.81 2.48
C LEU A 113 -1.18 11.82 1.76
N GLU A 114 -0.57 12.62 0.90
CA GLU A 114 -1.21 13.70 0.15
C GLU A 114 -1.42 13.26 -1.31
N THR A 115 -2.45 12.45 -1.54
CA THR A 115 -2.67 11.74 -2.83
C THR A 115 -2.62 12.67 -4.03
N ASP A 116 -3.37 13.77 -3.98
CA ASP A 116 -3.46 14.72 -5.10
C ASP A 116 -2.21 15.60 -5.20
N ALA A 117 -1.74 16.14 -4.07
CA ALA A 117 -0.56 17.00 -4.03
C ALA A 117 0.71 16.25 -4.47
N TRP A 118 0.82 14.97 -4.14
CA TRP A 118 1.93 14.12 -4.58
C TRP A 118 1.67 13.42 -5.91
N GLN A 119 0.60 13.76 -6.62
CA GLN A 119 0.29 13.28 -7.96
C GLN A 119 0.24 11.75 -8.08
N LEU A 120 -0.28 11.07 -7.06
CA LEU A 120 -0.48 9.62 -7.09
C LEU A 120 -1.66 9.29 -8.02
N ASP A 121 -1.49 8.31 -8.89
CA ASP A 121 -2.56 7.90 -9.81
C ASP A 121 -3.48 6.84 -9.23
N ALA A 122 -2.96 6.01 -8.33
CA ALA A 122 -3.77 5.06 -7.57
C ALA A 122 -3.16 4.78 -6.20
N VAL A 123 -4.04 4.63 -5.21
CA VAL A 123 -3.67 4.23 -3.84
C VAL A 123 -4.63 3.16 -3.36
N SER A 124 -4.10 2.12 -2.73
CA SER A 124 -4.90 1.18 -1.94
C SER A 124 -4.46 1.17 -0.49
N ALA A 125 -5.40 0.85 0.40
CA ALA A 125 -5.13 0.76 1.83
C ALA A 125 -5.88 -0.42 2.47
N GLY A 126 -5.71 -0.62 3.77
CA GLY A 126 -6.38 -1.67 4.53
C GLY A 126 -6.98 -1.13 5.81
N MET A 127 -8.22 -1.50 6.10
CA MET A 127 -8.93 -1.04 7.30
C MET A 127 -8.27 -1.53 8.60
N GLN A 128 -7.60 -2.68 8.58
CA GLN A 128 -7.05 -3.36 9.76
C GLN A 128 -5.73 -2.79 10.30
N LYS A 129 -5.28 -1.67 9.79
CA LYS A 129 -4.06 -0.96 10.24
C LYS A 129 -4.44 0.34 10.94
N CYS A 130 -3.81 1.45 10.65
CA CYS A 130 -4.06 2.73 11.33
C CYS A 130 -5.48 3.28 11.15
N LEU A 131 -6.25 2.77 10.17
CA LEU A 131 -7.66 3.10 10.03
C LEU A 131 -8.55 2.47 11.12
N GLY A 132 -8.03 1.52 11.90
CA GLY A 132 -8.65 1.01 13.13
C GLY A 132 -9.85 0.10 12.96
N GLY A 133 -10.06 -0.46 11.75
CA GLY A 133 -11.23 -1.29 11.45
C GLY A 133 -10.92 -2.77 11.29
N PRO A 134 -11.95 -3.61 11.10
CA PRO A 134 -11.76 -5.01 10.76
C PRO A 134 -11.19 -5.17 9.36
N SER A 135 -10.45 -6.26 9.13
CA SER A 135 -10.10 -6.67 7.76
C SER A 135 -11.36 -7.04 6.98
N GLY A 136 -11.34 -6.87 5.65
CA GLY A 136 -12.48 -7.23 4.79
C GLY A 136 -12.64 -6.27 3.62
N THR A 137 -12.56 -4.99 3.86
CA THR A 137 -12.59 -3.94 2.84
C THR A 137 -11.20 -3.38 2.56
N SER A 138 -11.03 -2.81 1.36
CA SER A 138 -9.83 -2.09 0.96
C SER A 138 -10.25 -0.78 0.31
N PRO A 139 -10.03 0.36 0.97
CA PRO A 139 -10.22 1.66 0.34
C PRO A 139 -9.28 1.81 -0.86
N ILE A 140 -9.81 2.33 -1.95
CA ILE A 140 -9.08 2.62 -3.19
C ILE A 140 -9.42 4.04 -3.62
N THR A 141 -8.41 4.80 -4.07
CA THR A 141 -8.60 6.05 -4.78
C THR A 141 -7.85 6.02 -6.11
N LEU A 142 -8.41 6.66 -7.12
CA LEU A 142 -7.89 6.71 -8.49
C LEU A 142 -7.84 8.17 -8.96
N SER A 143 -6.77 8.53 -9.68
CA SER A 143 -6.72 9.79 -10.40
C SER A 143 -7.57 9.73 -11.67
N PRO A 144 -7.96 10.87 -12.26
CA PRO A 144 -8.62 10.88 -13.57
C PRO A 144 -7.80 10.17 -14.67
N ARG A 145 -6.46 10.23 -14.61
CA ARG A 145 -5.60 9.49 -15.56
C ARG A 145 -5.75 7.97 -15.39
N MET A 146 -5.78 7.49 -14.16
CA MET A 146 -5.96 6.06 -13.89
C MET A 146 -7.37 5.61 -14.24
N GLU A 147 -8.39 6.41 -13.91
CA GLU A 147 -9.77 6.11 -14.33
C GLU A 147 -9.90 5.97 -15.83
N GLU A 148 -9.30 6.88 -16.62
CA GLU A 148 -9.32 6.79 -18.08
C GLU A 148 -8.68 5.49 -18.59
N VAL A 149 -7.53 5.09 -18.02
CA VAL A 149 -6.87 3.83 -18.37
C VAL A 149 -7.78 2.63 -18.11
N ILE A 150 -8.49 2.62 -16.99
CA ILE A 150 -9.39 1.53 -16.61
C ILE A 150 -10.65 1.53 -17.49
N ARG A 151 -11.26 2.70 -17.73
CA ARG A 151 -12.47 2.83 -18.56
C ARG A 151 -12.24 2.41 -20.00
N ARG A 152 -11.05 2.62 -20.55
CA ARG A 152 -10.69 2.13 -21.89
C ARG A 152 -10.67 0.60 -21.98
N ARG A 153 -10.61 -0.10 -20.85
CA ARG A 153 -10.64 -1.57 -20.73
C ARG A 153 -11.99 -2.09 -20.22
N ARG A 154 -12.97 -1.21 -20.04
CA ARG A 154 -14.31 -1.53 -19.56
C ARG A 154 -14.92 -2.64 -20.41
N CYS A 155 -15.45 -3.67 -19.78
CA CYS A 155 -16.25 -4.71 -20.39
C CYS A 155 -17.51 -4.90 -19.57
N ILE A 156 -18.69 -4.79 -20.19
CA ILE A 156 -19.95 -4.94 -19.48
C ILE A 156 -20.39 -6.40 -19.60
N GLU A 157 -20.72 -6.99 -18.45
CA GLU A 157 -21.21 -8.35 -18.37
C GLU A 157 -22.43 -8.56 -19.27
N GLN A 158 -22.41 -9.63 -20.04
CA GLN A 158 -23.43 -9.90 -21.06
C GLN A 158 -24.84 -10.01 -20.47
N GLY A 159 -24.97 -10.55 -19.25
CA GLY A 159 -26.27 -10.74 -18.57
C GLY A 159 -26.98 -9.47 -18.14
N ILE A 160 -26.24 -8.32 -18.05
CA ILE A 160 -26.80 -7.01 -17.67
C ILE A 160 -26.68 -5.96 -18.78
N ARG A 161 -26.13 -6.36 -19.92
CA ARG A 161 -25.88 -5.45 -21.07
C ARG A 161 -27.17 -5.08 -21.77
N THR A 162 -27.27 -3.82 -22.21
CA THR A 162 -28.32 -3.31 -23.09
C THR A 162 -27.68 -2.65 -24.31
N ASP A 163 -28.50 -2.31 -25.32
CA ASP A 163 -28.03 -1.65 -26.56
C ASP A 163 -27.40 -0.27 -26.32
N ALA A 164 -27.69 0.35 -25.18
CA ALA A 164 -27.10 1.63 -24.79
C ALA A 164 -25.66 1.50 -24.21
N HIS A 165 -25.22 0.28 -23.92
CA HIS A 165 -23.93 0.03 -23.29
C HIS A 165 -22.84 -0.27 -24.32
N HIS A 166 -21.68 0.36 -24.14
CA HIS A 166 -20.52 0.16 -25.01
C HIS A 166 -19.31 -0.27 -24.18
N ASP A 167 -18.55 -1.24 -24.69
CA ASP A 167 -17.27 -1.63 -24.10
C ASP A 167 -16.20 -0.58 -24.39
N GLY A 168 -15.12 -0.63 -23.62
CA GLY A 168 -13.91 0.13 -23.88
C GLY A 168 -13.22 -0.32 -25.18
N VAL A 169 -12.21 0.44 -25.58
CA VAL A 169 -11.49 0.22 -26.85
C VAL A 169 -10.23 -0.63 -26.71
N ASP A 170 -9.78 -0.85 -25.47
CA ASP A 170 -8.58 -1.64 -25.15
C ASP A 170 -8.96 -3.07 -24.71
N GLU A 171 -7.95 -3.92 -24.57
CA GLU A 171 -8.12 -5.29 -24.10
C GLU A 171 -8.79 -5.33 -22.73
N MET A 172 -9.81 -6.17 -22.54
CA MET A 172 -10.57 -6.25 -21.30
C MET A 172 -9.70 -6.63 -20.09
N ILE A 173 -10.18 -6.31 -18.88
CA ILE A 173 -9.57 -6.71 -17.62
C ILE A 173 -9.84 -8.22 -17.41
N TYR A 174 -8.77 -8.98 -17.11
CA TYR A 174 -8.85 -10.45 -16.95
C TYR A 174 -9.29 -10.87 -15.54
N SER A 175 -10.31 -10.23 -15.04
CA SER A 175 -11.02 -10.60 -13.82
C SER A 175 -12.43 -10.05 -13.89
N ASN A 176 -13.43 -10.84 -13.55
CA ASN A 176 -14.78 -10.31 -13.38
C ASN A 176 -14.91 -9.59 -12.03
N TYR A 177 -14.45 -10.23 -10.94
CA TYR A 177 -14.63 -9.70 -9.58
C TYR A 177 -13.72 -8.51 -9.24
N PHE A 178 -12.48 -8.49 -9.76
CA PHE A 178 -11.51 -7.41 -9.52
C PHE A 178 -11.44 -6.41 -10.67
N ASP A 179 -12.44 -6.38 -11.55
CA ASP A 179 -12.56 -5.38 -12.60
C ASP A 179 -13.02 -4.04 -11.99
N LEU A 180 -12.09 -3.10 -11.82
CA LEU A 180 -12.44 -1.78 -11.28
C LEU A 180 -13.32 -0.96 -12.23
N GLY A 181 -13.36 -1.26 -13.52
CA GLY A 181 -14.33 -0.66 -14.45
C GLY A 181 -15.76 -1.05 -14.08
N MET A 182 -15.99 -2.34 -13.83
CA MET A 182 -17.29 -2.83 -13.35
C MET A 182 -17.62 -2.32 -11.94
N VAL A 183 -16.64 -2.27 -11.03
CA VAL A 183 -16.84 -1.72 -9.68
C VAL A 183 -17.21 -0.24 -9.73
N MET A 184 -16.57 0.56 -10.58
CA MET A 184 -16.93 1.97 -10.78
C MET A 184 -18.34 2.14 -11.35
N ASP A 185 -18.77 1.28 -12.27
CA ASP A 185 -20.15 1.29 -12.80
C ASP A 185 -21.17 0.90 -11.72
N TYR A 186 -20.86 -0.06 -10.86
CA TYR A 186 -21.71 -0.45 -9.74
C TYR A 186 -21.92 0.70 -8.73
N TRP A 187 -20.87 1.44 -8.39
CA TRP A 187 -20.94 2.60 -7.50
C TRP A 187 -21.32 3.90 -8.22
N GLY A 188 -21.30 3.88 -9.55
CA GLY A 188 -21.61 5.01 -10.41
C GLY A 188 -23.12 5.30 -10.53
N PRO A 189 -23.51 6.30 -11.34
CA PRO A 189 -24.93 6.67 -11.54
C PRO A 189 -25.78 5.55 -12.14
N GLU A 190 -25.19 4.72 -12.99
CA GLU A 190 -25.88 3.62 -13.69
C GLU A 190 -26.23 2.45 -12.77
N ARG A 191 -25.50 2.31 -11.67
CA ARG A 191 -25.69 1.26 -10.65
C ARG A 191 -25.80 -0.14 -11.25
N LEU A 192 -24.92 -0.45 -12.19
CA LEU A 192 -24.88 -1.77 -12.82
C LEU A 192 -24.54 -2.84 -11.78
N ASN A 193 -25.31 -3.93 -11.78
CA ASN A 193 -25.06 -4.99 -10.80
C ASN A 193 -23.68 -5.62 -10.98
N HIS A 194 -22.97 -5.86 -9.89
CA HIS A 194 -21.66 -6.51 -9.90
C HIS A 194 -21.57 -7.62 -8.84
N HIS A 195 -21.81 -7.31 -7.57
CA HIS A 195 -21.71 -8.27 -6.46
C HIS A 195 -22.64 -7.89 -5.32
N THR A 196 -22.77 -8.81 -4.35
CA THR A 196 -23.45 -8.51 -3.08
C THR A 196 -22.44 -7.91 -2.10
N GLU A 197 -22.71 -6.71 -1.65
CA GLU A 197 -21.85 -5.98 -0.75
C GLU A 197 -21.67 -6.65 0.62
N ALA A 198 -20.46 -6.58 1.16
CA ALA A 198 -20.14 -6.97 2.54
C ALA A 198 -20.62 -5.86 3.51
N THR A 199 -21.94 -5.69 3.66
CA THR A 199 -22.57 -4.54 4.34
C THR A 199 -22.05 -4.32 5.76
N SER A 200 -21.84 -5.37 6.55
CA SER A 200 -21.29 -5.26 7.91
C SER A 200 -19.88 -4.65 7.91
N ALA A 201 -19.04 -5.05 6.94
CA ALA A 201 -17.69 -4.49 6.81
C ALA A 201 -17.72 -3.03 6.34
N LEU A 202 -18.68 -2.66 5.48
CA LEU A 202 -18.87 -1.27 5.05
C LEU A 202 -19.39 -0.38 6.19
N PHE A 203 -20.31 -0.86 7.03
CA PHE A 203 -20.71 -0.14 8.23
C PHE A 203 -19.54 0.09 9.19
N ALA A 204 -18.68 -0.91 9.39
CA ALA A 204 -17.47 -0.77 10.19
C ALA A 204 -16.51 0.26 9.57
N ALA A 205 -16.28 0.20 8.25
CA ALA A 205 -15.44 1.16 7.55
C ALA A 205 -15.97 2.59 7.66
N ARG A 206 -17.30 2.79 7.53
CA ARG A 206 -17.96 4.09 7.73
C ARG A 206 -17.72 4.62 9.14
N GLU A 207 -17.82 3.77 10.17
CA GLU A 207 -17.59 4.17 11.54
C GLU A 207 -16.14 4.55 11.79
N CYS A 208 -15.18 3.80 11.25
CA CYS A 208 -13.76 4.17 11.31
C CYS A 208 -13.49 5.53 10.66
N ALA A 209 -14.05 5.76 9.47
CA ALA A 209 -13.94 7.06 8.79
C ALA A 209 -14.56 8.20 9.63
N ARG A 210 -15.73 7.96 10.25
CA ARG A 210 -16.38 8.92 11.14
C ARG A 210 -15.49 9.28 12.34
N LEU A 211 -14.86 8.30 12.96
CA LEU A 211 -13.97 8.52 14.11
C LEU A 211 -12.71 9.29 13.70
N ILE A 212 -12.10 8.94 12.56
CA ILE A 212 -10.95 9.67 12.03
C ILE A 212 -11.30 11.13 11.71
N LEU A 213 -12.46 11.38 11.10
CA LEU A 213 -12.93 12.74 10.83
C LEU A 213 -13.21 13.51 12.11
N GLN A 214 -13.71 12.85 13.15
CA GLN A 214 -13.98 13.47 14.45
C GLN A 214 -12.69 13.82 15.20
N GLU A 215 -11.66 12.95 15.15
CA GLU A 215 -10.34 13.25 15.70
C GLU A 215 -9.61 14.33 14.88
N GLY A 216 -9.81 14.32 13.58
CA GLY A 216 -9.02 15.03 12.57
C GLY A 216 -7.82 14.20 12.13
N LEU A 217 -7.65 14.04 10.80
CA LEU A 217 -6.57 13.21 10.24
C LEU A 217 -5.18 13.65 10.73
N ASP A 218 -4.91 14.96 10.71
CA ASP A 218 -3.63 15.52 11.17
C ASP A 218 -3.39 15.25 12.66
N ASN A 219 -4.42 15.32 13.49
CA ASN A 219 -4.33 14.99 14.91
C ASN A 219 -4.04 13.50 15.12
N GLY A 220 -4.66 12.62 14.34
CA GLY A 220 -4.39 11.18 14.35
C GLY A 220 -2.94 10.87 13.98
N ILE A 221 -2.43 11.51 12.91
CA ILE A 221 -1.02 11.38 12.48
C ILE A 221 -0.06 11.90 13.56
N ALA A 222 -0.35 13.07 14.14
CA ALA A 222 0.44 13.65 15.22
C ALA A 222 0.48 12.74 16.46
N ARG A 223 -0.65 12.12 16.81
CA ARG A 223 -0.74 11.16 17.89
C ARG A 223 0.13 9.92 17.63
N HIS A 224 0.09 9.36 16.42
CA HIS A 224 0.96 8.23 16.05
C HIS A 224 2.43 8.61 16.13
N LYS A 225 2.78 9.80 15.64
CA LYS A 225 4.16 10.30 15.74
C LYS A 225 4.62 10.46 17.18
N LEU A 226 3.81 11.08 18.04
CA LEU A 226 4.13 11.28 19.46
C LEU A 226 4.39 9.95 20.17
N HIS A 227 3.52 8.97 19.95
CA HIS A 227 3.67 7.64 20.57
C HIS A 227 4.86 6.87 20.00
N GLY A 228 5.07 6.93 18.68
CA GLY A 228 6.22 6.31 18.03
C GLY A 228 7.56 6.91 18.49
N ASP A 229 7.63 8.22 18.66
CA ASP A 229 8.82 8.90 19.16
C ASP A 229 9.05 8.62 20.65
N ALA A 230 7.99 8.52 21.46
CA ALA A 230 8.11 8.13 22.87
C ALA A 230 8.60 6.69 22.99
N LEU A 231 8.06 5.76 22.20
CA LEU A 231 8.54 4.37 22.17
C LEU A 231 10.01 4.30 21.76
N LEU A 232 10.41 4.99 20.71
CA LEU A 232 11.79 5.05 20.23
C LEU A 232 12.74 5.51 21.37
N LYS A 233 12.40 6.61 22.04
CA LYS A 233 13.21 7.12 23.15
C LYS A 233 13.28 6.14 24.33
N GLY A 234 12.17 5.47 24.65
CA GLY A 234 12.12 4.44 25.69
C GLY A 234 13.03 3.27 25.38
N ILE A 235 12.98 2.74 24.16
CA ILE A 235 13.82 1.65 23.67
C ILE A 235 15.31 2.04 23.71
N GLN A 236 15.64 3.24 23.25
CA GLN A 236 17.03 3.75 23.30
C GLN A 236 17.52 3.95 24.73
N ALA A 237 16.68 4.43 25.65
CA ALA A 237 17.01 4.59 27.05
C ALA A 237 17.28 3.25 27.77
N MET A 238 16.70 2.15 27.28
CA MET A 238 17.02 0.78 27.75
C MET A 238 18.32 0.24 27.15
N GLY A 239 19.02 0.99 26.32
CA GLY A 239 20.25 0.56 25.66
C GLY A 239 20.03 -0.42 24.50
N LEU A 240 18.80 -0.54 24.00
CA LEU A 240 18.48 -1.38 22.84
C LEU A 240 18.70 -0.63 21.53
N GLU A 241 19.22 -1.35 20.54
CA GLU A 241 19.42 -0.82 19.19
C GLU A 241 18.13 -0.87 18.39
N THR A 242 17.86 0.21 17.64
CA THR A 242 16.71 0.29 16.72
C THR A 242 17.16 0.01 15.30
N PHE A 243 16.29 -0.66 14.54
CA PHE A 243 16.58 -1.07 13.17
C PHE A 243 16.24 0.03 12.15
N GLY A 244 17.09 0.18 11.13
CA GLY A 244 16.87 1.00 9.95
C GLY A 244 17.20 2.47 10.11
N ASP A 245 17.00 3.24 9.03
CA ASP A 245 17.22 4.69 9.02
C ASP A 245 16.08 5.41 9.75
N LEU A 246 16.38 5.88 10.96
CA LEU A 246 15.42 6.57 11.82
C LEU A 246 14.83 7.86 11.21
N LYS A 247 15.50 8.44 10.21
CA LYS A 247 14.95 9.59 9.47
C LYS A 247 13.72 9.21 8.66
N HIS A 248 13.66 7.97 8.22
CA HIS A 248 12.59 7.42 7.38
C HIS A 248 11.78 6.32 8.08
N LYS A 249 11.78 6.28 9.41
CA LYS A 249 10.94 5.33 10.14
C LYS A 249 9.44 5.68 10.00
N MET A 250 8.60 4.66 10.02
CA MET A 250 7.15 4.85 10.16
C MET A 250 6.80 5.42 11.54
N ASN A 251 5.74 6.23 11.63
CA ASN A 251 5.25 6.73 12.92
C ASN A 251 4.67 5.62 13.82
N ASN A 252 4.10 4.61 13.21
CA ASN A 252 3.26 3.59 13.85
C ASN A 252 3.94 2.22 13.99
N VAL A 253 5.18 2.08 13.53
CA VAL A 253 5.97 0.83 13.64
C VAL A 253 7.43 1.17 13.94
N LEU A 254 8.03 0.45 14.87
CA LEU A 254 9.44 0.56 15.23
C LEU A 254 10.08 -0.83 15.21
N GLY A 255 11.18 -0.99 14.52
CA GLY A 255 12.01 -2.20 14.56
C GLY A 255 13.05 -2.09 15.67
N VAL A 256 13.19 -3.15 16.46
CA VAL A 256 14.18 -3.25 17.53
C VAL A 256 15.09 -4.44 17.25
N VAL A 257 16.39 -4.21 17.20
CA VAL A 257 17.38 -5.28 16.97
C VAL A 257 17.42 -6.21 18.18
N ILE A 258 17.30 -7.51 17.93
CA ILE A 258 17.42 -8.52 18.98
C ILE A 258 18.89 -8.60 19.39
N PRO A 259 19.23 -8.33 20.68
CA PRO A 259 20.61 -8.39 21.14
C PRO A 259 21.23 -9.78 20.96
N GLN A 260 22.52 -9.81 20.70
CA GLN A 260 23.25 -11.07 20.52
C GLN A 260 23.10 -11.98 21.76
N GLY A 261 22.80 -13.25 21.51
CA GLY A 261 22.62 -14.26 22.56
C GLY A 261 21.22 -14.27 23.19
N ILE A 262 20.33 -13.38 22.81
CA ILE A 262 18.94 -13.35 23.27
C ILE A 262 18.05 -14.16 22.34
N ASN A 263 17.20 -15.01 22.90
CA ASN A 263 16.14 -15.69 22.20
C ASN A 263 14.92 -14.75 22.07
N GLY A 264 14.73 -14.17 20.89
CA GLY A 264 13.67 -13.21 20.64
C GLY A 264 12.26 -13.77 20.84
N ASP A 265 12.02 -15.04 20.51
CA ASP A 265 10.71 -15.68 20.69
C ASP A 265 10.41 -15.94 22.18
N GLN A 266 11.42 -16.26 22.98
CA GLN A 266 11.25 -16.37 24.42
C GLN A 266 10.88 -15.02 25.05
N VAL A 267 11.53 -13.93 24.63
CA VAL A 267 11.18 -12.57 25.10
C VAL A 267 9.73 -12.23 24.72
N ARG A 268 9.32 -12.48 23.49
CA ARG A 268 7.94 -12.25 23.03
C ARG A 268 6.94 -13.03 23.87
N LYS A 269 7.22 -14.30 24.16
CA LYS A 269 6.39 -15.14 25.02
C LYS A 269 6.24 -14.55 26.42
N LEU A 270 7.35 -14.19 27.08
CA LEU A 270 7.34 -13.59 28.42
C LEU A 270 6.58 -12.26 28.43
N MET A 271 6.78 -11.41 27.42
CA MET A 271 6.06 -10.13 27.31
C MET A 271 4.55 -10.33 27.21
N LEU A 272 4.12 -11.35 26.47
CA LEU A 272 2.70 -11.67 26.36
C LEU A 272 2.14 -12.27 27.65
N GLU A 273 2.83 -13.25 28.23
CA GLU A 273 2.32 -14.00 29.38
C GLU A 273 2.37 -13.18 30.70
N ASP A 274 3.45 -12.43 30.94
CA ASP A 274 3.65 -11.72 32.19
C ASP A 274 3.13 -10.28 32.17
N PHE A 275 3.09 -9.65 30.99
CA PHE A 275 2.74 -8.24 30.87
C PHE A 275 1.52 -7.97 29.94
N GLY A 276 0.99 -8.99 29.27
CA GLY A 276 -0.11 -8.83 28.31
C GLY A 276 0.26 -8.00 27.08
N ILE A 277 1.56 -7.92 26.75
CA ILE A 277 2.07 -7.14 25.61
C ILE A 277 2.49 -8.08 24.49
N GLU A 278 1.81 -8.01 23.35
CA GLU A 278 2.19 -8.74 22.16
C GLU A 278 3.22 -7.93 21.35
N ILE A 279 4.41 -8.51 21.14
CA ILE A 279 5.45 -7.95 20.28
C ILE A 279 5.46 -8.71 18.94
N GLY A 280 5.51 -7.98 17.82
CA GLY A 280 5.64 -8.56 16.50
C GLY A 280 7.01 -9.21 16.24
N THR A 281 7.17 -9.81 15.09
CA THR A 281 8.46 -10.28 14.58
C THR A 281 8.59 -9.85 13.12
N SER A 282 9.81 -9.61 12.68
CA SER A 282 10.06 -9.28 11.29
C SER A 282 10.05 -10.52 10.39
N PHE A 283 10.14 -10.31 9.09
CA PHE A 283 10.04 -11.34 8.05
C PHE A 283 11.35 -11.47 7.26
N GLY A 284 11.45 -12.54 6.45
CA GLY A 284 12.54 -12.75 5.52
C GLY A 284 13.91 -12.65 6.17
N PRO A 285 14.85 -11.83 5.64
CA PRO A 285 16.22 -11.73 6.15
C PRO A 285 16.33 -11.21 7.59
N LEU A 286 15.28 -10.53 8.08
CA LEU A 286 15.23 -9.97 9.44
C LEU A 286 14.52 -10.88 10.45
N HIS A 287 13.97 -12.01 9.99
CA HIS A 287 13.33 -12.97 10.90
C HIS A 287 14.32 -13.45 11.97
N GLY A 288 13.90 -13.37 13.24
CA GLY A 288 14.74 -13.73 14.39
C GLY A 288 15.88 -12.74 14.71
N LYS A 289 15.97 -11.61 14.00
CA LYS A 289 16.97 -10.57 14.23
C LYS A 289 16.37 -9.24 14.68
N VAL A 290 15.11 -9.00 14.34
CA VAL A 290 14.39 -7.76 14.64
C VAL A 290 12.98 -8.11 15.15
N TRP A 291 12.59 -7.46 16.25
CA TRP A 291 11.22 -7.42 16.73
C TRP A 291 10.39 -6.35 16.02
#